data_251b160a41e2185f532144a834f45b01
#
_entry.id   251b160a41e2185f532144a834f45b01
#
_cell.length_a   1.000
_cell.length_b   1.000
_cell.length_c   1.000
_cell.angle_alpha   90.00
_cell.angle_beta   90.00
_cell.angle_gamma   90.00
#
_symmetry.space_group_name_H-M   'P 1'
#
loop_
_entity.id
_entity.type
_entity.pdbx_description
1 polymer ?
#
loop_
_entity_poly.entity_id
_entity_poly.type
_entity_poly.pdbx_seq_one_letter_code
_entity_poly.pdbx_strand_id
1 'polypeptide(L)'
;MKRNIFVLSLLVAMVFSIGTTSAQSKRYSVLFYNVENLYDTIQDPTIYDTEFIPTGIKEWNSAKYNKKLANLEKLFYSVAQQNKAYPTIIGVSEVENRNVLEDIASQEKLLPANYQICHYDG
;
A
#
# COMPACT_ATOMS: atom_id res chain seq x y z
N MET A 1 35.06 26.52 -48.30
CA MET A 1 34.81 25.15 -47.87
C MET A 1 34.80 24.95 -46.36
N LYS A 2 35.76 25.46 -45.59
CA LYS A 2 35.81 25.24 -44.13
C LYS A 2 34.57 25.78 -43.34
N ARG A 3 33.97 26.89 -43.78
CA ARG A 3 32.81 27.52 -43.14
C ARG A 3 31.52 26.67 -43.27
N ASN A 4 31.32 25.96 -44.37
CA ASN A 4 30.15 25.15 -44.64
C ASN A 4 30.20 23.80 -43.87
N ILE A 5 31.39 23.30 -43.60
CA ILE A 5 31.59 22.07 -42.79
C ILE A 5 31.27 22.36 -41.33
N PHE A 6 31.61 23.55 -40.81
CA PHE A 6 31.33 23.96 -39.45
C PHE A 6 29.82 24.11 -39.18
N VAL A 7 29.08 24.71 -40.12
CA VAL A 7 27.62 24.85 -40.03
C VAL A 7 26.92 23.48 -40.11
N LEU A 8 27.40 22.58 -40.96
CA LEU A 8 26.85 21.22 -41.10
C LEU A 8 27.10 20.39 -39.85
N SER A 9 28.28 20.50 -39.21
CA SER A 9 28.58 19.78 -37.97
C SER A 9 27.76 20.32 -36.80
N LEU A 10 27.44 21.61 -36.74
CA LEU A 10 26.58 22.21 -35.72
C LEU A 10 25.11 21.73 -35.86
N LEU A 11 24.62 21.62 -37.10
CA LEU A 11 23.28 21.10 -37.39
C LEU A 11 23.13 19.62 -37.04
N VAL A 12 24.14 18.79 -37.31
CA VAL A 12 24.16 17.39 -36.93
C VAL A 12 24.21 17.21 -35.42
N ALA A 13 24.97 18.03 -34.68
CA ALA A 13 25.01 18.01 -33.21
C ALA A 13 23.66 18.40 -32.58
N MET A 14 22.90 19.30 -33.21
CA MET A 14 21.56 19.70 -32.73
C MET A 14 20.51 18.62 -32.89
N VAL A 15 20.61 17.76 -33.92
CA VAL A 15 19.68 16.65 -34.16
C VAL A 15 19.88 15.50 -33.17
N PHE A 16 21.10 15.28 -32.67
CA PHE A 16 21.39 14.26 -31.65
C PHE A 16 20.97 14.67 -30.22
N SER A 17 20.57 15.92 -30.01
CA SER A 17 20.13 16.42 -28.70
C SER A 17 18.62 16.27 -28.45
N ILE A 18 17.89 15.60 -29.35
CA ILE A 18 16.50 15.21 -29.09
C ILE A 18 16.57 14.01 -28.16
N GLY A 19 16.84 14.28 -26.89
CA GLY A 19 16.68 13.31 -25.83
C GLY A 19 15.24 12.78 -25.88
N THR A 20 15.07 11.48 -26.01
CA THR A 20 13.77 10.85 -25.83
C THR A 20 13.31 11.12 -24.40
N THR A 21 12.52 12.15 -24.21
CA THR A 21 11.77 12.34 -22.97
C THR A 21 10.77 11.17 -22.88
N SER A 22 11.19 10.09 -22.24
CA SER A 22 10.28 9.02 -21.87
C SER A 22 9.31 9.61 -20.87
N ALA A 23 8.10 9.90 -21.31
CA ALA A 23 7.01 10.26 -20.41
C ALA A 23 6.73 9.04 -19.54
N GLN A 24 7.27 9.04 -18.32
CA GLN A 24 7.01 7.98 -17.36
C GLN A 24 5.55 8.11 -16.92
N SER A 25 4.68 7.29 -17.50
CA SER A 25 3.27 7.25 -17.11
C SER A 25 3.18 6.80 -15.64
N LYS A 26 2.67 7.66 -14.77
CA LYS A 26 2.35 7.25 -13.39
C LYS A 26 1.24 6.19 -13.46
N ARG A 27 1.51 5.01 -12.92
CA ARG A 27 0.50 3.96 -12.78
C ARG A 27 -0.06 4.04 -11.38
N TYR A 28 -1.37 4.09 -11.28
CA TYR A 28 -2.10 4.00 -10.03
C TYR A 28 -2.76 2.62 -9.97
N SER A 29 -2.70 1.98 -8.83
CA SER A 29 -3.36 0.70 -8.61
C SER A 29 -4.21 0.74 -7.35
N VAL A 30 -5.32 0.04 -7.38
CA VAL A 30 -6.25 -0.10 -6.26
C VAL A 30 -6.32 -1.58 -5.91
N LEU A 31 -6.16 -1.89 -4.65
CA LEU A 31 -6.36 -3.22 -4.08
C LEU A 31 -7.58 -3.14 -3.16
N PHE A 32 -8.48 -4.10 -3.26
CA PHE A 32 -9.57 -4.28 -2.30
C PHE A 32 -9.50 -5.68 -1.71
N TYR A 33 -9.64 -5.77 -0.37
CA TYR A 33 -9.54 -7.04 0.33
C TYR A 33 -10.46 -7.10 1.54
N ASN A 34 -11.19 -8.22 1.69
CA ASN A 34 -11.94 -8.51 2.91
C ASN A 34 -10.98 -9.14 3.93
N VAL A 35 -10.80 -8.50 5.08
CA VAL A 35 -9.90 -8.97 6.14
C VAL A 35 -10.55 -9.99 7.09
N GLU A 36 -11.80 -10.38 6.82
CA GLU A 36 -12.50 -11.44 7.54
C GLU A 36 -12.60 -11.20 9.05
N ASN A 37 -13.36 -10.18 9.44
CA ASN A 37 -13.59 -9.82 10.85
C ASN A 37 -12.28 -9.60 11.62
N LEU A 38 -11.50 -8.62 11.22
CA LEU A 38 -10.29 -8.24 11.92
C LEU A 38 -10.62 -7.27 13.06
N TYR A 39 -10.68 -7.82 14.26
CA TYR A 39 -10.84 -7.12 15.51
C TYR A 39 -9.50 -6.98 16.23
N ASP A 40 -9.32 -5.93 17.02
CA ASP A 40 -8.22 -5.89 18.00
C ASP A 40 -8.51 -6.87 19.17
N THR A 41 -7.80 -6.75 20.25
CA THR A 41 -7.97 -7.65 21.42
C THR A 41 -8.58 -6.94 22.62
N ILE A 42 -9.10 -5.73 22.42
CA ILE A 42 -9.67 -4.86 23.46
C ILE A 42 -11.18 -4.87 23.28
N GLN A 43 -11.91 -5.20 24.32
CA GLN A 43 -13.36 -5.15 24.26
C GLN A 43 -13.85 -3.71 24.12
N ASP A 44 -14.58 -3.40 23.05
CA ASP A 44 -15.28 -2.13 22.91
C ASP A 44 -16.67 -2.22 23.56
N PRO A 45 -16.99 -1.39 24.56
CA PRO A 45 -18.29 -1.41 25.22
C PRO A 45 -19.44 -0.94 24.34
N THR A 46 -19.17 -0.35 23.18
CA THR A 46 -20.17 0.22 22.27
C THR A 46 -20.56 -0.70 21.14
N ILE A 47 -19.78 -1.75 20.87
CA ILE A 47 -20.02 -2.74 19.82
C ILE A 47 -20.07 -4.16 20.38
N TYR A 48 -20.74 -5.04 19.66
CA TYR A 48 -20.90 -6.44 20.08
C TYR A 48 -19.74 -7.29 19.52
N ASP A 49 -18.57 -7.18 20.17
CA ASP A 49 -17.32 -7.85 19.80
C ASP A 49 -16.95 -9.04 20.72
N THR A 50 -17.84 -9.44 21.62
CA THR A 50 -17.56 -10.41 22.70
C THR A 50 -17.02 -11.77 22.25
N GLU A 51 -17.14 -12.10 20.96
CA GLU A 51 -16.52 -13.31 20.40
C GLU A 51 -15.03 -13.10 20.10
N PHE A 52 -14.62 -11.86 19.85
CA PHE A 52 -13.28 -11.50 19.39
C PHE A 52 -12.39 -10.88 20.48
N ILE A 53 -12.57 -11.36 21.71
CA ILE A 53 -11.75 -11.00 22.86
C ILE A 53 -11.03 -12.26 23.38
N PRO A 54 -9.97 -12.13 24.20
CA PRO A 54 -9.22 -13.28 24.72
C PRO A 54 -10.05 -14.29 25.50
N THR A 55 -11.11 -13.83 26.18
CA THR A 55 -12.05 -14.66 26.94
C THR A 55 -13.29 -15.07 26.15
N GLY A 56 -13.41 -14.62 24.90
CA GLY A 56 -14.53 -14.95 24.03
C GLY A 56 -14.42 -16.34 23.41
N ILE A 57 -15.49 -16.77 22.73
CA ILE A 57 -15.56 -18.13 22.14
C ILE A 57 -14.46 -18.38 21.10
N LYS A 58 -13.95 -17.34 20.44
CA LYS A 58 -12.87 -17.45 19.47
C LYS A 58 -11.48 -17.40 20.10
N GLU A 59 -11.41 -17.15 21.42
CA GLU A 59 -10.15 -16.97 22.15
C GLU A 59 -9.20 -16.04 21.38
N TRP A 60 -9.76 -14.90 20.93
CA TRP A 60 -9.06 -13.95 20.10
C TRP A 60 -8.04 -13.16 20.92
N ASN A 61 -6.79 -13.53 20.83
CA ASN A 61 -5.69 -12.97 21.61
C ASN A 61 -4.64 -12.30 20.72
N SER A 62 -3.70 -11.60 21.36
CA SER A 62 -2.64 -10.86 20.66
C SER A 62 -1.80 -11.74 19.74
N ALA A 63 -1.61 -13.03 20.04
CA ALA A 63 -0.85 -13.92 19.17
C ALA A 63 -1.62 -14.19 17.85
N LYS A 64 -2.92 -14.41 17.92
CA LYS A 64 -3.79 -14.59 16.74
C LYS A 64 -3.88 -13.28 15.95
N TYR A 65 -4.07 -12.17 16.63
CA TYR A 65 -4.12 -10.83 16.04
C TYR A 65 -2.84 -10.51 15.27
N ASN A 66 -1.68 -10.60 15.92
CA ASN A 66 -0.38 -10.31 15.29
C ASN A 66 -0.08 -11.26 14.12
N LYS A 67 -0.47 -12.53 14.23
CA LYS A 67 -0.33 -13.48 13.11
C LYS A 67 -1.17 -13.05 11.91
N LYS A 68 -2.37 -12.54 12.14
CA LYS A 68 -3.25 -12.06 11.08
C LYS A 68 -2.70 -10.79 10.43
N LEU A 69 -2.20 -9.84 11.22
CA LEU A 69 -1.48 -8.66 10.70
C LEU A 69 -0.30 -9.05 9.82
N ALA A 70 0.54 -9.98 10.28
CA ALA A 70 1.69 -10.47 9.51
C ALA A 70 1.28 -11.16 8.19
N ASN A 71 0.15 -11.87 8.17
CA ASN A 71 -0.38 -12.47 6.95
C ASN A 71 -0.87 -11.40 5.95
N LEU A 72 -1.54 -10.35 6.45
CA LEU A 72 -1.99 -9.22 5.62
C LEU A 72 -0.80 -8.43 5.07
N GLU A 73 0.21 -8.18 5.91
CA GLU A 73 1.47 -7.58 5.45
C GLU A 73 2.08 -8.37 4.29
N LYS A 74 2.22 -9.70 4.47
CA LYS A 74 2.76 -10.59 3.44
C LYS A 74 1.96 -10.52 2.14
N LEU A 75 0.62 -10.54 2.25
CA LEU A 75 -0.28 -10.44 1.10
C LEU A 75 -0.09 -9.12 0.36
N PHE A 76 -0.24 -7.99 1.05
CA PHE A 76 -0.17 -6.67 0.42
C PHE A 76 1.22 -6.37 -0.14
N TYR A 77 2.26 -6.80 0.56
CA TYR A 77 3.63 -6.67 0.07
C TYR A 77 3.89 -7.56 -1.16
N SER A 78 3.31 -8.75 -1.23
CA SER A 78 3.45 -9.61 -2.42
C SER A 78 2.85 -8.94 -3.67
N VAL A 79 1.72 -8.24 -3.52
CA VAL A 79 1.12 -7.45 -4.61
C VAL A 79 2.05 -6.29 -5.01
N ALA A 80 2.64 -5.61 -4.03
CA ALA A 80 3.60 -4.55 -4.29
C ALA A 80 4.82 -5.05 -5.07
N GLN A 81 5.34 -6.22 -4.73
CA GLN A 81 6.46 -6.85 -5.43
C GLN A 81 6.11 -7.22 -6.87
N GLN A 82 4.94 -7.83 -7.11
CA GLN A 82 4.48 -8.19 -8.45
C GLN A 82 4.30 -6.96 -9.34
N ASN A 83 3.74 -5.89 -8.78
CA ASN A 83 3.50 -4.65 -9.51
C ASN A 83 4.73 -3.74 -9.59
N LYS A 84 5.83 -4.07 -8.88
CA LYS A 84 7.02 -3.23 -8.70
C LYS A 84 6.68 -1.84 -8.12
N ALA A 85 5.59 -1.73 -7.42
CA ALA A 85 5.11 -0.52 -6.77
C ALA A 85 4.02 -0.90 -5.74
N TYR A 86 3.96 -0.18 -4.63
CA TYR A 86 2.86 -0.33 -3.69
C TYR A 86 1.53 0.08 -4.32
N PRO A 87 0.42 -0.61 -4.01
CA PRO A 87 -0.90 -0.12 -4.37
C PRO A 87 -1.09 1.33 -3.92
N THR A 88 -1.66 2.15 -4.80
CA THR A 88 -1.93 3.56 -4.47
C THR A 88 -3.01 3.69 -3.41
N ILE A 89 -3.99 2.79 -3.48
CA ILE A 89 -5.09 2.70 -2.53
C ILE A 89 -5.26 1.23 -2.15
N ILE A 90 -5.41 0.98 -0.85
CA ILE A 90 -5.85 -0.30 -0.31
C ILE A 90 -7.18 -0.07 0.40
N GLY A 91 -8.26 -0.63 -0.13
CA GLY A 91 -9.55 -0.69 0.54
C GLY A 91 -9.68 -2.02 1.28
N VAL A 92 -10.13 -1.98 2.51
CA VAL A 92 -10.42 -3.18 3.30
C VAL A 92 -11.85 -3.15 3.82
N SER A 93 -12.44 -4.32 4.00
CA SER A 93 -13.74 -4.50 4.66
C SER A 93 -13.63 -5.47 5.82
N GLU A 94 -14.60 -5.46 6.71
CA GLU A 94 -14.65 -6.26 7.93
C GLU A 94 -13.46 -5.98 8.87
N VAL A 95 -13.11 -4.71 8.99
CA VAL A 95 -12.18 -4.18 9.97
C VAL A 95 -12.96 -3.47 11.06
N GLU A 96 -12.57 -3.68 12.31
CA GLU A 96 -13.31 -3.16 13.46
C GLU A 96 -13.26 -1.64 13.55
N ASN A 97 -12.06 -1.07 13.54
CA ASN A 97 -11.87 0.34 13.86
C ASN A 97 -10.62 0.91 13.16
N ARG A 98 -10.40 2.22 13.39
CA ARG A 98 -9.25 2.93 12.84
C ARG A 98 -7.90 2.40 13.35
N ASN A 99 -7.82 2.00 14.64
CA ASN A 99 -6.57 1.52 15.22
C ASN A 99 -6.07 0.26 14.51
N VAL A 100 -6.99 -0.64 14.16
CA VAL A 100 -6.66 -1.85 13.39
C VAL A 100 -6.08 -1.50 12.01
N LEU A 101 -6.60 -0.46 11.35
CA LEU A 101 -6.06 0.02 10.07
C LEU A 101 -4.65 0.61 10.24
N GLU A 102 -4.42 1.35 11.31
CA GLU A 102 -3.10 1.89 11.65
C GLU A 102 -2.10 0.77 11.95
N ASP A 103 -2.52 -0.28 12.64
CA ASP A 103 -1.71 -1.47 12.90
C ASP A 103 -1.34 -2.20 11.59
N ILE A 104 -2.26 -2.31 10.63
CA ILE A 104 -1.94 -2.86 9.30
C ILE A 104 -0.92 -1.98 8.58
N ALA A 105 -1.16 -0.67 8.53
CA ALA A 105 -0.29 0.27 7.81
C ALA A 105 1.10 0.40 8.42
N SER A 106 1.24 0.14 9.73
CA SER A 106 2.50 0.20 10.48
C SER A 106 3.36 -1.06 10.37
N GLN A 107 2.88 -2.12 9.70
CA GLN A 107 3.69 -3.31 9.48
C GLN A 107 4.96 -2.97 8.68
N GLU A 108 6.09 -3.58 9.06
CA GLU A 108 7.44 -3.22 8.60
C GLU A 108 7.55 -3.05 7.07
N LYS A 109 7.00 -4.01 6.32
CA LYS A 109 7.07 -4.00 4.85
C LYS A 109 6.10 -3.04 4.18
N LEU A 110 5.14 -2.49 4.92
CA LEU A 110 4.17 -1.51 4.43
C LEU A 110 4.55 -0.08 4.78
N LEU A 111 5.40 0.12 5.80
CA LEU A 111 5.88 1.45 6.20
C LEU A 111 6.39 2.31 5.03
N PRO A 112 7.17 1.76 4.06
CA PRO A 112 7.69 2.58 2.96
C PRO A 112 6.60 3.15 2.04
N ALA A 113 5.40 2.56 2.05
CA ALA A 113 4.27 3.08 1.27
C ALA A 113 3.67 4.35 1.88
N ASN A 114 3.90 4.61 3.17
CA ASN A 114 3.42 5.78 3.90
C ASN A 114 1.90 6.01 3.74
N TYR A 115 1.11 4.95 3.92
CA TYR A 115 -0.34 5.01 3.78
C TYR A 115 -0.98 5.98 4.77
N GLN A 116 -1.90 6.78 4.26
CA GLN A 116 -2.78 7.60 5.07
C GLN A 116 -4.12 6.89 5.26
N ILE A 117 -4.64 6.91 6.49
CA ILE A 117 -5.87 6.21 6.83
C ILE A 117 -7.07 7.12 6.61
N CYS A 118 -8.02 6.63 5.80
CA CYS A 118 -9.35 7.20 5.64
C CYS A 118 -10.35 6.19 6.23
N HIS A 119 -10.96 6.54 7.35
CA HIS A 119 -11.93 5.71 8.06
C HIS A 119 -13.00 6.59 8.69
N TYR A 120 -14.23 6.13 8.61
CA TYR A 120 -15.38 6.72 9.28
C TYR A 120 -16.09 5.62 10.05
N ASP A 121 -16.38 5.86 11.31
CA ASP A 121 -17.18 4.97 12.14
C ASP A 121 -18.61 4.94 11.58
N GLY A 122 -19.17 3.74 11.44
CA GLY A 122 -20.51 3.48 10.90
C GLY A 122 -21.58 3.41 11.97
#